data_46635270ad629056ce2ecb8356e66edc
#
_entry.id   46635270ad629056ce2ecb8356e66edc
#
_cell.length_a   1.000
_cell.length_b   1.000
_cell.length_c   1.000
_cell.angle_alpha   90.00
_cell.angle_beta   90.00
_cell.angle_gamma   90.00
#
_symmetry.space_group_name_H-M   'P 1'
#
loop_
_entity.id
_entity.type
_entity.pdbx_description
1 polymer ?
#
loop_
_entity_poly.entity_id
_entity_poly.type
_entity_poly.pdbx_seq_one_letter_code
_entity_poly.pdbx_strand_id
1 'polypeptide(L)' 'MANAIIKDQNILGGEPVFRGTRVPFKVLADYLEGGETLDSFLEQYPSVSRELAIAAIEEARSSLATLNESLD' A
#
# COMPACT_ATOMS: atom_id res chain seq x y z
N MET A 1 -0.90 7.50 -15.42
CA MET A 1 0.05 6.57 -14.78
C MET A 1 -0.70 5.54 -13.97
N ALA A 2 -0.20 4.32 -13.93
CA ALA A 2 -0.83 3.27 -13.16
C ALA A 2 -0.57 3.50 -11.66
N ASN A 3 -1.61 3.37 -10.86
CA ASN A 3 -1.49 3.51 -9.41
C ASN A 3 -0.89 2.24 -8.81
N ALA A 4 -0.11 2.39 -7.75
CA ALA A 4 0.45 1.25 -7.02
C ALA A 4 -0.59 0.63 -6.09
N ILE A 5 -1.56 1.42 -5.64
CA ILE A 5 -2.66 0.97 -4.80
C ILE A 5 -3.93 1.05 -5.62
N ILE A 6 -4.69 -0.04 -5.71
CA ILE A 6 -5.94 -0.04 -6.46
C ILE A 6 -7.08 -0.58 -5.59
N LYS A 7 -8.28 -0.15 -5.95
CA LYS A 7 -9.52 -0.66 -5.36
C LYS A 7 -10.34 -1.26 -6.48
N ASP A 8 -10.75 -2.51 -6.31
CA ASP A 8 -11.56 -3.20 -7.28
C ASP A 8 -12.61 -3.99 -6.51
N GLN A 9 -13.87 -3.75 -6.80
CA GLN A 9 -14.96 -4.43 -6.09
C GLN A 9 -14.85 -5.95 -6.17
N ASN A 10 -14.20 -6.46 -7.21
CA ASN A 10 -14.01 -7.89 -7.39
C ASN A 10 -12.81 -8.43 -6.60
N ILE A 11 -12.06 -7.57 -5.93
CA ILE A 11 -10.92 -7.97 -5.12
C ILE A 11 -11.18 -7.52 -3.69
N LEU A 12 -11.44 -8.49 -2.80
CA LEU A 12 -11.66 -8.24 -1.38
C LEU A 12 -12.69 -7.14 -1.11
N GLY A 13 -13.73 -7.07 -1.96
CA GLY A 13 -14.82 -6.13 -1.76
C GLY A 13 -14.43 -4.65 -1.90
N GLY A 14 -13.35 -4.36 -2.62
CA GLY A 14 -12.91 -3.00 -2.82
C GLY A 14 -11.85 -2.54 -1.84
N GLU A 15 -11.31 -3.45 -1.03
CA GLU A 15 -10.20 -3.13 -0.13
C GLU A 15 -8.99 -2.66 -0.94
N PRO A 16 -8.31 -1.56 -0.54
CA PRO A 16 -7.10 -1.13 -1.25
C PRO A 16 -6.03 -2.21 -1.21
N VAL A 17 -5.56 -2.60 -2.38
CA VAL A 17 -4.55 -3.66 -2.52
C VAL A 17 -3.40 -3.16 -3.39
N PHE A 18 -2.25 -3.84 -3.28
CA PHE A 18 -1.13 -3.57 -4.19
C PHE A 18 -1.52 -4.02 -5.60
N ARG A 19 -1.24 -3.17 -6.59
CA ARG A 19 -1.58 -3.45 -7.99
C ARG A 19 -1.10 -4.83 -8.42
N GLY A 20 -1.99 -5.58 -9.05
CA GLY A 20 -1.65 -6.92 -9.56
C GLY A 20 -1.62 -8.01 -8.50
N THR A 21 -2.02 -7.70 -7.26
CA THR A 21 -2.03 -8.66 -6.17
C THR A 21 -3.37 -8.62 -5.45
N ARG A 22 -3.53 -9.53 -4.49
CA ARG A 22 -4.65 -9.50 -3.55
C ARG A 22 -4.19 -9.12 -2.14
N VAL A 23 -2.98 -8.57 -2.02
CA VAL A 23 -2.41 -8.20 -0.73
C VAL A 23 -2.89 -6.81 -0.36
N PRO A 24 -3.65 -6.66 0.75
CA PRO A 24 -4.13 -5.33 1.16
C PRO A 24 -2.97 -4.43 1.59
N PHE A 25 -3.04 -3.17 1.23
CA PHE A 25 -2.02 -2.21 1.64
C PHE A 25 -1.92 -2.09 3.16
N LYS A 26 -3.03 -2.24 3.85
CA LYS A 26 -3.05 -2.14 5.32
C LYS A 26 -2.16 -3.17 6.01
N VAL A 27 -1.87 -4.29 5.34
CA VAL A 27 -0.97 -5.30 5.91
C VAL A 27 0.43 -4.74 6.06
N LEU A 28 0.90 -3.96 5.07
CA LEU A 28 2.20 -3.31 5.17
C LEU A 28 2.19 -2.30 6.32
N ALA A 29 1.13 -1.51 6.44
CA ALA A 29 1.02 -0.55 7.52
C ALA A 29 1.07 -1.26 8.88
N ASP A 30 0.37 -2.39 9.01
CA ASP A 30 0.37 -3.16 10.25
C ASP A 30 1.77 -3.68 10.60
N TYR A 31 2.52 -4.15 9.60
CA TYR A 31 3.90 -4.60 9.82
C TYR A 31 4.76 -3.49 10.39
N LEU A 32 4.69 -2.31 9.77
CA LEU A 32 5.52 -1.18 10.18
C LEU A 32 5.11 -0.67 11.57
N GLU A 33 3.82 -0.63 11.85
CA GLU A 33 3.32 -0.23 13.16
C GLU A 33 3.73 -1.20 14.25
N GLY A 34 3.85 -2.47 13.89
CA GLY A 34 4.30 -3.51 14.82
C GLY A 34 5.81 -3.58 15.00
N GLY A 35 6.56 -2.69 14.35
CA GLY A 35 8.02 -2.67 14.46
C GLY A 35 8.73 -3.57 13.48
N GLU A 36 8.01 -4.19 12.55
CA GLU A 36 8.62 -5.02 11.52
C GLU A 36 9.19 -4.17 10.40
N THR A 37 10.06 -4.76 9.60
CA THR A 37 10.71 -4.03 8.52
C THR A 37 9.99 -4.28 7.19
N LEU A 38 10.25 -3.39 6.22
CA LEU A 38 9.78 -3.60 4.87
C LEU A 38 10.31 -4.92 4.31
N ASP A 39 11.57 -5.26 4.60
CA ASP A 39 12.15 -6.51 4.14
C ASP A 39 11.38 -7.72 4.67
N SER A 40 10.97 -7.70 5.93
CA SER A 40 10.17 -8.78 6.51
C SER A 40 8.83 -8.90 5.77
N PHE A 41 8.20 -7.77 5.49
CA PHE A 41 6.94 -7.78 4.75
C PHE A 41 7.13 -8.40 3.36
N LEU A 42 8.16 -7.98 2.63
CA LEU A 42 8.40 -8.47 1.28
C LEU A 42 8.71 -9.97 1.25
N GLU A 43 9.34 -10.46 2.30
CA GLU A 43 9.63 -11.87 2.43
C GLU A 43 8.35 -12.71 2.58
N GLN A 44 7.39 -12.20 3.34
CA GLN A 44 6.13 -12.88 3.58
C GLN A 44 5.16 -12.76 2.41
N TYR A 45 5.29 -11.70 1.62
CA TYR A 45 4.38 -11.42 0.51
C TYR A 45 5.18 -11.24 -0.78
N PRO A 46 5.71 -12.34 -1.34
CA PRO A 46 6.59 -12.24 -2.51
C PRO A 46 5.91 -11.76 -3.78
N SER A 47 4.58 -11.70 -3.82
CA SER A 47 3.86 -11.12 -4.96
C SER A 47 4.00 -9.60 -5.02
N VAL A 48 4.47 -8.98 -3.94
CA VAL A 48 4.69 -7.54 -3.90
C VAL A 48 6.19 -7.28 -4.05
N SER A 49 6.58 -6.54 -5.10
CA SER A 49 7.98 -6.17 -5.28
C SER A 49 8.34 -4.99 -4.39
N ARG A 50 9.63 -4.81 -4.15
CA ARG A 50 10.10 -3.66 -3.37
C ARG A 50 9.67 -2.35 -4.04
N GLU A 51 9.82 -2.28 -5.36
CA GLU A 51 9.46 -1.07 -6.10
C GLU A 51 7.98 -0.76 -5.97
N LEU A 52 7.14 -1.79 -6.03
CA LEU A 52 5.70 -1.60 -5.89
C LEU A 52 5.35 -1.15 -4.48
N ALA A 53 5.98 -1.73 -3.47
CA ALA A 53 5.74 -1.36 -2.07
C ALA A 53 6.13 0.10 -1.83
N ILE A 54 7.29 0.52 -2.33
CA ILE A 54 7.75 1.90 -2.17
C ILE A 54 6.82 2.86 -2.90
N ALA A 55 6.42 2.51 -4.13
CA ALA A 55 5.48 3.34 -4.89
C ALA A 55 4.16 3.50 -4.15
N ALA A 56 3.67 2.43 -3.50
CA ALA A 56 2.43 2.47 -2.74
C ALA A 56 2.56 3.39 -1.52
N ILE A 57 3.69 3.33 -0.82
CA ILE A 57 3.95 4.21 0.32
C ILE A 57 3.97 5.66 -0.14
N GLU A 58 4.65 5.96 -1.25
CA GLU A 58 4.70 7.31 -1.80
C GLU A 58 3.31 7.81 -2.18
N GLU A 59 2.50 6.94 -2.76
CA GLU A 59 1.14 7.28 -3.16
C GLU A 59 0.28 7.61 -1.94
N ALA A 60 0.38 6.81 -0.88
CA ALA A 60 -0.36 7.04 0.36
C ALA A 60 0.09 8.34 1.02
N ARG A 61 1.40 8.60 1.01
CA ARG A 61 1.97 9.81 1.58
C ARG A 61 1.47 11.06 0.83
N SER A 62 1.43 11.00 -0.48
CA SER A 62 0.94 12.11 -1.30
C SER A 62 -0.53 12.41 -1.00
N SER A 63 -1.35 11.36 -0.83
CA SER A 63 -2.77 11.53 -0.50
C SER A 63 -2.94 12.21 0.84
N LEU A 64 -2.14 11.85 1.83
CA LEU A 64 -2.20 12.47 3.15
C LEU A 64 -1.75 13.92 3.11
N ALA A 65 -0.71 14.23 2.34
CA ALA A 65 -0.23 15.60 2.18
C ALA A 65 -1.31 16.48 1.55
N THR A 66 -1.99 15.96 0.53
CA THR A 66 -3.07 16.68 -0.14
C THR A 66 -4.22 16.94 0.83
N LEU A 67 -4.56 15.94 1.64
CA LEU A 67 -5.63 16.08 2.62
C LEU A 67 -5.28 17.15 3.65
N ASN A 68 -4.04 17.17 4.13
CA ASN A 68 -3.59 18.18 5.10
C ASN A 68 -3.67 19.58 4.53
N GLU A 69 -3.29 19.76 3.27
CA GLU A 69 -3.40 21.05 2.59
C GLU A 69 -4.84 21.51 2.51
N SER A 70 -5.76 20.56 2.28
CA SER A 70 -7.18 20.88 2.18
C SER A 70 -7.78 21.32 3.51
N LEU A 71 -7.20 20.86 4.62
CA LEU A 71 -7.69 21.20 5.96
C LEU A 71 -7.21 22.57 6.43
N ASP A 72 -6.17 23.07 5.84
CA ASP A 72 -5.66 24.41 6.15
C ASP A 72 -6.46 25.47 5.46
#